data_1faa4205452a66063789b6627c9846ce
#
_entry.id   1faa4205452a66063789b6627c9846ce
#
_cell.length_a   1.000
_cell.length_b   1.000
_cell.length_c   1.000
_cell.angle_alpha   90.00
_cell.angle_beta   90.00
_cell.angle_gamma   90.00
#
_symmetry.space_group_name_H-M   'P 1'
#
loop_
_entity.id
_entity.type
_entity.pdbx_description
1 polymer ?
#
loop_
_entity_poly.entity_id
_entity_poly.type
_entity_poly.pdbx_seq_one_letter_code
_entity_poly.pdbx_strand_id
1 'polypeptide(L)'
;MPTSDAEGKDWSLDWFRYHLPNTVTDVGPGEGTYAKLFRPVHEGVWWTAIEVHKPYVAKYKLKSTKTRRMYDEIHVEDVRESEDHLFHRDLVIFGDVLEHLPREDAVALLERTVAAGAWNILVSVPIVESVQGEIDGNPHEAHLYQWDPDDMNDVMARFDGATDRMIGNTLGVWWWNRG
;
A
#
# COMPACT_ATOMS: atom_id res chain seq x y z
N MET A 1 3.91 17.58 1.58
CA MET A 1 4.44 16.34 2.18
C MET A 1 3.47 15.26 1.81
N PRO A 2 3.93 14.11 1.31
CA PRO A 2 3.06 12.97 1.09
C PRO A 2 2.60 12.45 2.46
N THR A 3 1.51 13.00 2.95
CA THR A 3 0.85 12.57 4.19
C THR A 3 -0.41 11.87 3.81
N SER A 4 -0.46 10.56 4.03
CA SER A 4 -1.69 9.79 3.92
C SER A 4 -2.73 10.36 4.89
N ASP A 5 -3.97 10.55 4.41
CA ASP A 5 -5.09 10.96 5.25
C ASP A 5 -5.29 9.95 6.39
N ALA A 6 -5.79 10.44 7.54
CA ALA A 6 -6.12 9.57 8.68
C ALA A 6 -7.36 8.70 8.43
N GLU A 7 -8.17 9.07 7.43
CA GLU A 7 -9.40 8.35 7.08
C GLU A 7 -9.10 6.90 6.70
N GLY A 8 -9.88 5.95 7.22
CA GLY A 8 -9.71 4.51 6.96
C GLY A 8 -8.59 3.81 7.72
N LYS A 9 -7.71 4.52 8.43
CA LYS A 9 -6.57 3.88 9.12
C LYS A 9 -7.02 3.00 10.30
N ASP A 10 -8.02 3.44 11.08
CA ASP A 10 -8.57 2.64 12.18
C ASP A 10 -9.27 1.38 11.65
N TRP A 11 -10.04 1.51 10.56
CA TRP A 11 -10.65 0.37 9.88
C TRP A 11 -9.60 -0.63 9.35
N SER A 12 -8.54 -0.13 8.71
CA SER A 12 -7.42 -0.96 8.25
C SER A 12 -6.70 -1.67 9.42
N LEU A 13 -6.58 -0.98 10.56
CA LEU A 13 -5.99 -1.55 11.77
C LEU A 13 -6.83 -2.69 12.35
N ASP A 14 -8.15 -2.60 12.31
CA ASP A 14 -9.04 -3.66 12.78
C ASP A 14 -8.94 -4.90 11.88
N TRP A 15 -8.84 -4.73 10.56
CA TRP A 15 -8.58 -5.82 9.63
C TRP A 15 -7.20 -6.44 9.85
N PHE A 16 -6.16 -5.64 10.09
CA PHE A 16 -4.83 -6.14 10.43
C PHE A 16 -4.83 -6.96 11.73
N ARG A 17 -5.57 -6.52 12.75
CA ARG A 17 -5.76 -7.26 14.01
C ARG A 17 -6.48 -8.59 13.81
N TYR A 18 -7.43 -8.63 12.91
CA TYR A 18 -8.19 -9.83 12.63
C TYR A 18 -7.35 -10.89 11.89
N HIS A 19 -6.58 -10.48 10.88
CA HIS A 19 -5.81 -11.40 10.05
C HIS A 19 -4.43 -11.74 10.60
N LEU A 20 -3.82 -10.87 11.40
CA LEU A 20 -2.50 -11.02 12.03
C LEU A 20 -1.42 -11.54 11.04
N PRO A 21 -1.16 -10.86 9.94
CA PRO A 21 -0.17 -11.28 8.95
C PRO A 21 1.23 -11.35 9.56
N ASN A 22 2.03 -12.35 9.18
CA ASN A 22 3.43 -12.51 9.61
C ASN A 22 4.41 -11.84 8.64
N THR A 23 4.00 -11.68 7.38
CA THR A 23 4.81 -11.07 6.32
C THR A 23 4.02 -9.97 5.62
N VAL A 24 4.63 -8.80 5.49
CA VAL A 24 4.01 -7.62 4.85
C VAL A 24 4.96 -7.03 3.82
N THR A 25 4.44 -6.72 2.65
CA THR A 25 5.07 -5.80 1.69
C THR A 25 4.27 -4.51 1.64
N ASP A 26 4.93 -3.40 1.93
CA ASP A 26 4.39 -2.03 1.90
C ASP A 26 4.97 -1.30 0.69
N VAL A 27 4.12 -1.04 -0.30
CA VAL A 27 4.51 -0.38 -1.55
C VAL A 27 4.32 1.12 -1.38
N GLY A 28 5.33 1.92 -1.75
CA GLY A 28 5.30 3.36 -1.60
C GLY A 28 5.09 3.79 -0.14
N PRO A 29 5.90 3.33 0.82
CA PRO A 29 5.64 3.50 2.24
C PRO A 29 5.58 4.97 2.70
N GLY A 30 6.09 5.90 1.88
CA GLY A 30 6.19 7.31 2.24
C GLY A 30 6.91 7.47 3.59
N GLU A 31 6.27 8.08 4.55
CA GLU A 31 6.83 8.20 5.91
C GLU A 31 6.67 6.93 6.79
N GLY A 32 6.17 5.83 6.25
CA GLY A 32 5.96 4.57 6.94
C GLY A 32 4.68 4.53 7.78
N THR A 33 3.61 5.10 7.27
CA THR A 33 2.32 5.25 7.98
C THR A 33 1.78 3.90 8.46
N TYR A 34 1.70 2.91 7.57
CA TYR A 34 1.16 1.59 7.91
C TYR A 34 2.09 0.80 8.83
N ALA A 35 3.41 0.88 8.63
CA ALA A 35 4.35 0.23 9.54
C ALA A 35 4.28 0.82 10.96
N LYS A 36 4.16 2.14 11.09
CA LYS A 36 3.97 2.81 12.40
C LYS A 36 2.67 2.38 13.08
N LEU A 37 1.60 2.21 12.31
CA LEU A 37 0.28 1.87 12.81
C LEU A 37 0.17 0.39 13.21
N PHE A 38 0.70 -0.53 12.40
CA PHE A 38 0.46 -1.97 12.52
C PHE A 38 1.50 -2.71 13.36
N ARG A 39 2.79 -2.32 13.32
CA ARG A 39 3.84 -3.00 14.09
C ARG A 39 3.58 -3.07 15.60
N PRO A 40 3.01 -2.06 16.27
CA PRO A 40 2.71 -2.17 17.70
C PRO A 40 1.69 -3.26 18.05
N VAL A 41 0.88 -3.69 17.08
CA VAL A 41 -0.13 -4.74 17.27
C VAL A 41 0.47 -6.13 17.16
N HIS A 42 1.43 -6.32 16.26
CA HIS A 42 2.09 -7.60 16.02
C HIS A 42 3.58 -7.39 15.74
N GLU A 43 4.41 -7.45 16.79
CA GLU A 43 5.84 -7.13 16.72
C GLU A 43 6.67 -8.14 15.90
N GLY A 44 6.19 -9.37 15.76
CA GLY A 44 6.88 -10.47 15.06
C GLY A 44 6.85 -10.39 13.53
N VAL A 45 6.09 -9.46 12.97
CA VAL A 45 5.89 -9.32 11.52
C VAL A 45 7.19 -8.93 10.82
N TRP A 46 7.48 -9.60 9.69
CA TRP A 46 8.52 -9.19 8.75
C TRP A 46 7.96 -8.16 7.77
N TRP A 47 8.60 -7.01 7.70
CA TRP A 47 8.19 -5.89 6.86
C TRP A 47 9.20 -5.64 5.75
N THR A 48 8.74 -5.72 4.51
CA THR A 48 9.46 -5.31 3.30
C THR A 48 8.85 -4.00 2.79
N ALA A 49 9.67 -3.04 2.38
CA ALA A 49 9.24 -1.84 1.67
C ALA A 49 9.73 -1.87 0.22
N ILE A 50 8.89 -1.41 -0.70
CA ILE A 50 9.29 -1.09 -2.08
C ILE A 50 9.10 0.42 -2.26
N GLU A 51 10.21 1.16 -2.46
CA GLU A 51 10.21 2.63 -2.52
C GLU A 51 10.98 3.10 -3.75
N VAL A 52 10.27 3.76 -4.67
CA VAL A 52 10.88 4.24 -5.92
C VAL A 52 11.82 5.42 -5.69
N HIS A 53 11.48 6.30 -4.74
CA HIS A 53 12.25 7.52 -4.50
C HIS A 53 13.28 7.33 -3.39
N LYS A 54 14.49 6.93 -3.75
CA LYS A 54 15.61 6.67 -2.83
C LYS A 54 15.81 7.69 -1.71
N PRO A 55 15.66 9.03 -1.92
CA PRO A 55 15.81 10.02 -0.86
C PRO A 55 14.85 9.83 0.30
N TYR A 56 13.64 9.27 0.08
CA TYR A 56 12.66 9.04 1.14
C TYR A 56 13.11 8.00 2.16
N VAL A 57 13.91 7.01 1.77
CA VAL A 57 14.47 6.01 2.69
C VAL A 57 15.26 6.67 3.82
N ALA A 58 16.07 7.68 3.50
CA ALA A 58 16.84 8.42 4.49
C ALA A 58 16.02 9.50 5.20
N LYS A 59 15.22 10.27 4.43
CA LYS A 59 14.37 11.37 4.93
C LYS A 59 13.43 10.89 6.02
N TYR A 60 12.73 9.78 5.79
CA TYR A 60 11.74 9.22 6.71
C TYR A 60 12.32 8.14 7.63
N LYS A 61 13.63 7.87 7.52
CA LYS A 61 14.36 6.89 8.35
C LYS A 61 13.69 5.51 8.32
N LEU A 62 13.38 5.02 7.12
CA LEU A 62 12.59 3.79 6.93
C LEU A 62 13.32 2.53 7.42
N LYS A 63 14.67 2.50 7.42
CA LYS A 63 15.42 1.34 7.91
C LYS A 63 15.22 1.12 9.39
N SER A 64 15.02 -0.13 9.78
CA SER A 64 15.01 -0.56 11.18
C SER A 64 16.36 -0.28 11.84
N THR A 65 16.31 0.07 13.13
CA THR A 65 17.46 0.27 14.00
C THR A 65 17.29 -0.55 15.29
N LYS A 66 18.29 -0.56 16.16
CA LYS A 66 18.19 -1.25 17.46
C LYS A 66 17.06 -0.72 18.35
N THR A 67 16.70 0.55 18.20
CA THR A 67 15.70 1.24 19.05
C THR A 67 14.39 1.54 18.33
N ARG A 68 14.33 1.33 17.02
CA ARG A 68 13.14 1.62 16.21
C ARG A 68 13.02 0.61 15.08
N ARG A 69 11.98 -0.17 15.09
CA ARG A 69 11.64 -1.10 14.00
C ARG A 69 10.71 -0.39 13.03
N MET A 70 11.13 -0.35 11.77
CA MET A 70 10.32 0.12 10.63
C MET A 70 10.26 -0.99 9.58
N TYR A 71 11.13 -1.00 8.59
CA TYR A 71 11.21 -2.06 7.59
C TYR A 71 12.44 -2.91 7.83
N ASP A 72 12.28 -4.22 7.77
CA ASP A 72 13.36 -5.19 7.92
C ASP A 72 14.14 -5.29 6.60
N GLU A 73 13.48 -5.07 5.48
CA GLU A 73 14.03 -5.05 4.12
C GLU A 73 13.48 -3.86 3.33
N ILE A 74 14.30 -3.26 2.45
CA ILE A 74 13.90 -2.14 1.59
C ILE A 74 14.48 -2.35 0.19
N HIS A 75 13.59 -2.42 -0.79
CA HIS A 75 13.90 -2.40 -2.21
C HIS A 75 13.70 -0.98 -2.74
N VAL A 76 14.74 -0.43 -3.40
CA VAL A 76 14.68 0.91 -3.99
C VAL A 76 14.55 0.73 -5.49
N GLU A 77 13.31 0.62 -5.95
CA GLU A 77 12.97 0.31 -7.34
C GLU A 77 11.53 0.70 -7.67
N ASP A 78 11.19 0.73 -8.94
CA ASP A 78 9.80 0.84 -9.38
C ASP A 78 9.09 -0.49 -9.10
N VAL A 79 7.95 -0.44 -8.43
CA VAL A 79 7.15 -1.62 -8.09
C VAL A 79 6.72 -2.43 -9.31
N ARG A 80 6.59 -1.81 -10.48
CA ARG A 80 6.27 -2.50 -11.74
C ARG A 80 7.38 -3.43 -12.20
N GLU A 81 8.62 -3.17 -11.80
CA GLU A 81 9.83 -3.95 -12.14
C GLU A 81 10.24 -4.93 -11.02
N SER A 82 9.57 -4.87 -9.86
CA SER A 82 9.87 -5.73 -8.71
C SER A 82 9.64 -7.21 -9.00
N GLU A 83 10.37 -8.08 -8.32
CA GLU A 83 10.20 -9.53 -8.48
C GLU A 83 8.93 -10.04 -7.79
N ASP A 84 8.26 -11.03 -8.39
CA ASP A 84 6.97 -11.58 -7.89
C ASP A 84 7.04 -12.12 -6.46
N HIS A 85 8.20 -12.63 -6.03
CA HIS A 85 8.35 -13.15 -4.67
C HIS A 85 8.11 -12.09 -3.58
N LEU A 86 8.24 -10.79 -3.92
CA LEU A 86 7.96 -9.68 -3.00
C LEU A 86 6.46 -9.50 -2.75
N PHE A 87 5.61 -10.05 -3.61
CA PHE A 87 4.16 -10.04 -3.47
C PHE A 87 3.60 -11.35 -2.88
N HIS A 88 4.40 -12.42 -2.79
CA HIS A 88 4.01 -13.63 -2.08
C HIS A 88 4.09 -13.42 -0.57
N ARG A 89 3.09 -12.74 -0.01
CA ARG A 89 3.03 -12.27 1.39
C ARG A 89 1.65 -12.51 2.00
N ASP A 90 1.62 -12.52 3.33
CA ASP A 90 0.35 -12.55 4.05
C ASP A 90 -0.45 -11.26 3.84
N LEU A 91 0.25 -10.12 3.62
CA LEU A 91 -0.37 -8.84 3.29
C LEU A 91 0.52 -8.02 2.34
N VAL A 92 -0.09 -7.50 1.28
CA VAL A 92 0.51 -6.47 0.42
C VAL A 92 -0.31 -5.18 0.56
N ILE A 93 0.37 -4.06 0.80
CA ILE A 93 -0.25 -2.75 1.02
C ILE A 93 0.07 -1.83 -0.16
N PHE A 94 -0.97 -1.24 -0.74
CA PHE A 94 -0.92 -0.13 -1.67
C PHE A 94 -1.64 1.07 -1.02
N GLY A 95 -0.93 1.78 -0.16
CA GLY A 95 -1.47 2.90 0.60
C GLY A 95 -1.17 4.22 -0.07
N ASP A 96 -2.14 4.78 -0.79
CA ASP A 96 -2.00 6.03 -1.57
C ASP A 96 -0.86 5.89 -2.61
N VAL A 97 -0.96 4.89 -3.47
CA VAL A 97 0.04 4.52 -4.50
C VAL A 97 -0.56 4.40 -5.88
N LEU A 98 -1.74 3.78 -6.00
CA LEU A 98 -2.30 3.39 -7.30
C LEU A 98 -2.73 4.60 -8.14
N GLU A 99 -3.01 5.74 -7.52
CA GLU A 99 -3.30 7.01 -8.19
C GLU A 99 -2.06 7.62 -8.87
N HIS A 100 -0.86 7.21 -8.46
CA HIS A 100 0.40 7.64 -9.07
C HIS A 100 0.79 6.81 -10.30
N LEU A 101 0.01 5.81 -10.66
CA LEU A 101 0.19 4.97 -11.83
C LEU A 101 -0.89 5.25 -12.87
N PRO A 102 -0.61 5.07 -14.19
CA PRO A 102 -1.67 4.91 -15.17
C PRO A 102 -2.63 3.79 -14.73
N ARG A 103 -3.92 3.94 -14.99
CA ARG A 103 -4.93 2.98 -14.55
C ARG A 103 -4.61 1.54 -14.95
N GLU A 104 -4.19 1.34 -16.20
CA GLU A 104 -3.82 0.02 -16.72
C GLU A 104 -2.63 -0.62 -15.98
N ASP A 105 -1.64 0.18 -15.60
CA ASP A 105 -0.48 -0.28 -14.82
C ASP A 105 -0.92 -0.66 -13.39
N ALA A 106 -1.77 0.14 -12.77
CA ALA A 106 -2.31 -0.13 -11.43
C ALA A 106 -3.13 -1.42 -11.40
N VAL A 107 -4.00 -1.63 -12.40
CA VAL A 107 -4.79 -2.86 -12.52
C VAL A 107 -3.88 -4.07 -12.75
N ALA A 108 -2.93 -3.98 -13.68
CA ALA A 108 -1.96 -5.05 -13.95
C ALA A 108 -1.12 -5.40 -12.71
N LEU A 109 -0.76 -4.39 -11.90
CA LEU A 109 -0.03 -4.60 -10.64
C LEU A 109 -0.87 -5.35 -9.60
N LEU A 110 -2.15 -5.03 -9.46
CA LEU A 110 -3.07 -5.76 -8.57
C LEU A 110 -3.27 -7.21 -9.05
N GLU A 111 -3.51 -7.42 -10.35
CA GLU A 111 -3.64 -8.76 -10.95
C GLU A 111 -2.37 -9.59 -10.72
N ARG A 112 -1.19 -8.99 -10.92
CA ARG A 112 0.10 -9.61 -10.65
C ARG A 112 0.29 -9.96 -9.19
N THR A 113 -0.12 -9.09 -8.26
CA THR A 113 -0.05 -9.30 -6.81
C THR A 113 -0.89 -10.50 -6.39
N VAL A 114 -2.10 -10.61 -6.92
CA VAL A 114 -2.97 -11.79 -6.71
C VAL A 114 -2.33 -13.05 -7.28
N ALA A 115 -1.83 -13.00 -8.53
CA ALA A 115 -1.21 -14.14 -9.21
C ALA A 115 0.07 -14.62 -8.49
N ALA A 116 0.87 -13.69 -7.95
CA ALA A 116 2.07 -13.98 -7.18
C ALA A 116 1.79 -14.65 -5.82
N GLY A 117 0.55 -14.67 -5.37
CA GLY A 117 0.15 -15.43 -4.18
C GLY A 117 -0.01 -14.60 -2.91
N ALA A 118 -0.32 -13.31 -3.02
CA ALA A 118 -0.75 -12.53 -1.86
C ALA A 118 -1.98 -13.18 -1.19
N TRP A 119 -1.99 -13.22 0.14
CA TRP A 119 -3.14 -13.70 0.91
C TRP A 119 -4.13 -12.58 1.20
N ASN A 120 -3.64 -11.39 1.48
CA ASN A 120 -4.45 -10.19 1.66
C ASN A 120 -3.84 -9.04 0.85
N ILE A 121 -4.70 -8.15 0.37
CA ILE A 121 -4.29 -6.90 -0.26
C ILE A 121 -5.08 -5.77 0.40
N LEU A 122 -4.37 -4.76 0.88
CA LEU A 122 -4.93 -3.50 1.34
C LEU A 122 -4.66 -2.43 0.29
N VAL A 123 -5.72 -1.81 -0.19
CA VAL A 123 -5.66 -0.65 -1.10
C VAL A 123 -6.27 0.54 -0.39
N SER A 124 -5.61 1.69 -0.42
CA SER A 124 -6.21 2.98 -0.12
C SER A 124 -5.90 3.98 -1.22
N VAL A 125 -6.91 4.71 -1.69
CA VAL A 125 -6.76 5.72 -2.75
C VAL A 125 -7.69 6.90 -2.51
N PRO A 126 -7.32 8.12 -2.95
CA PRO A 126 -8.23 9.26 -2.99
C PRO A 126 -9.42 8.96 -3.92
N ILE A 127 -10.64 9.23 -3.41
CA ILE A 127 -11.90 9.04 -4.16
C ILE A 127 -12.57 10.36 -4.54
N VAL A 128 -11.94 11.46 -4.19
CA VAL A 128 -12.33 12.82 -4.59
C VAL A 128 -11.24 13.42 -5.45
N GLU A 129 -11.59 14.40 -6.27
CA GLU A 129 -10.62 15.06 -7.14
C GLU A 129 -9.44 15.59 -6.32
N SER A 130 -8.26 15.05 -6.60
CA SER A 130 -7.01 15.37 -5.92
C SER A 130 -5.91 15.57 -6.95
N VAL A 131 -5.82 16.79 -7.46
CA VAL A 131 -4.75 17.14 -8.41
C VAL A 131 -3.45 17.34 -7.64
N GLN A 132 -2.48 16.47 -7.88
CA GLN A 132 -1.15 16.56 -7.28
C GLN A 132 -0.10 16.42 -8.38
N GLY A 133 0.88 17.32 -8.37
CA GLY A 133 2.07 17.25 -9.20
C GLY A 133 3.27 16.68 -8.42
N GLU A 134 4.46 16.93 -8.94
CA GLU A 134 5.72 16.59 -8.28
C GLU A 134 5.82 17.22 -6.88
N ILE A 135 6.29 16.45 -5.89
CA ILE A 135 6.54 16.93 -4.53
C ILE A 135 7.99 16.62 -4.15
N ASP A 136 8.68 17.60 -3.56
CA ASP A 136 10.05 17.45 -3.04
C ASP A 136 11.07 16.93 -4.08
N GLY A 137 10.87 17.23 -5.36
CA GLY A 137 11.71 16.71 -6.44
C GLY A 137 11.45 15.23 -6.79
N ASN A 138 10.32 14.69 -6.34
CA ASN A 138 9.86 13.34 -6.67
C ASN A 138 8.75 13.40 -7.73
N PRO A 139 9.03 13.07 -9.00
CA PRO A 139 8.00 13.07 -10.04
C PRO A 139 6.97 11.95 -9.86
N HIS A 140 7.28 10.92 -9.08
CA HIS A 140 6.36 9.80 -8.79
C HIS A 140 5.24 10.18 -7.81
N GLU A 141 5.26 11.40 -7.26
CA GLU A 141 4.15 11.92 -6.43
C GLU A 141 3.00 12.48 -7.27
N ALA A 142 3.16 12.63 -8.58
CA ALA A 142 2.10 13.14 -9.43
C ALA A 142 0.95 12.14 -9.54
N HIS A 143 -0.29 12.61 -9.36
CA HIS A 143 -1.47 11.81 -9.61
C HIS A 143 -1.70 11.66 -11.12
N LEU A 144 -1.68 10.45 -11.62
CA LEU A 144 -1.88 10.11 -13.02
C LEU A 144 -3.27 9.58 -13.30
N TYR A 145 -3.97 9.10 -12.28
CA TYR A 145 -5.33 8.61 -12.39
C TYR A 145 -6.17 9.00 -11.17
N GLN A 146 -7.42 9.35 -11.41
CA GLN A 146 -8.40 9.62 -10.36
C GLN A 146 -9.31 8.40 -10.20
N TRP A 147 -9.19 7.73 -9.07
CA TRP A 147 -10.04 6.62 -8.71
C TRP A 147 -11.40 7.11 -8.18
N ASP A 148 -12.45 6.37 -8.49
CA ASP A 148 -13.73 6.47 -7.79
C ASP A 148 -14.10 5.10 -7.18
N PRO A 149 -15.06 5.05 -6.25
CA PRO A 149 -15.41 3.80 -5.57
C PRO A 149 -15.92 2.70 -6.50
N ASP A 150 -16.66 3.04 -7.55
CA ASP A 150 -17.24 2.05 -8.45
C ASP A 150 -16.15 1.43 -9.34
N ASP A 151 -15.21 2.24 -9.85
CA ASP A 151 -14.09 1.75 -10.64
C ASP A 151 -13.21 0.79 -9.82
N MET A 152 -12.86 1.15 -8.58
CA MET A 152 -12.08 0.25 -7.72
C MET A 152 -12.86 -1.01 -7.34
N ASN A 153 -14.17 -0.91 -7.09
CA ASN A 153 -15.01 -2.08 -6.85
C ASN A 153 -15.02 -3.04 -8.05
N ASP A 154 -15.11 -2.50 -9.26
CA ASP A 154 -15.09 -3.30 -10.51
C ASP A 154 -13.73 -4.00 -10.70
N VAL A 155 -12.63 -3.35 -10.31
CA VAL A 155 -11.30 -3.99 -10.35
C VAL A 155 -11.21 -5.09 -9.31
N MET A 156 -11.57 -4.82 -8.05
CA MET A 156 -11.46 -5.80 -6.96
C MET A 156 -12.39 -7.01 -7.17
N ALA A 157 -13.54 -6.82 -7.81
CA ALA A 157 -14.49 -7.89 -8.14
C ALA A 157 -13.97 -8.91 -9.18
N ARG A 158 -12.85 -8.62 -9.85
CA ARG A 158 -12.22 -9.56 -10.80
C ARG A 158 -11.45 -10.69 -10.12
N PHE A 159 -11.13 -10.53 -8.84
CA PHE A 159 -10.31 -11.46 -8.09
C PHE A 159 -11.19 -12.43 -7.31
N ASP A 160 -10.90 -13.73 -7.42
CA ASP A 160 -11.51 -14.73 -6.55
C ASP A 160 -11.12 -14.44 -5.09
N GLY A 161 -12.11 -14.44 -4.19
CA GLY A 161 -11.92 -14.12 -2.78
C GLY A 161 -13.03 -13.22 -2.25
N ALA A 162 -12.80 -12.62 -1.09
CA ALA A 162 -13.71 -11.68 -0.46
C ALA A 162 -13.09 -10.30 -0.39
N THR A 163 -13.89 -9.27 -0.68
CA THR A 163 -13.47 -7.87 -0.55
C THR A 163 -14.41 -7.12 0.37
N ASP A 164 -13.85 -6.56 1.44
CA ASP A 164 -14.52 -5.58 2.28
C ASP A 164 -13.99 -4.19 1.99
N ARG A 165 -14.79 -3.17 2.29
CA ARG A 165 -14.45 -1.79 2.00
C ARG A 165 -14.99 -0.80 3.00
N MET A 166 -14.29 0.30 3.17
CA MET A 166 -14.73 1.52 3.81
C MET A 166 -14.64 2.68 2.83
N ILE A 167 -15.73 3.36 2.61
CA ILE A 167 -15.79 4.55 1.75
C ILE A 167 -15.97 5.76 2.65
N GLY A 168 -14.93 6.57 2.72
CA GLY A 168 -14.92 7.79 3.50
C GLY A 168 -15.35 9.01 2.69
N ASN A 169 -14.98 10.20 3.18
CA ASN A 169 -15.26 11.46 2.48
C ASN A 169 -14.17 11.78 1.44
N THR A 170 -12.94 11.37 1.68
CA THR A 170 -11.77 11.69 0.84
C THR A 170 -11.06 10.44 0.34
N LEU A 171 -11.02 9.38 1.16
CA LEU A 171 -10.38 8.11 0.82
C LEU A 171 -11.38 6.96 0.75
N GLY A 172 -11.16 6.06 -0.20
CA GLY A 172 -11.70 4.72 -0.20
C GLY A 172 -10.62 3.73 0.23
N VAL A 173 -11.01 2.75 1.03
CA VAL A 173 -10.13 1.68 1.50
C VAL A 173 -10.78 0.34 1.21
N TRP A 174 -10.02 -0.59 0.62
CA TRP A 174 -10.44 -1.95 0.29
C TRP A 174 -9.49 -2.94 0.93
N TRP A 175 -10.04 -3.99 1.49
CA TRP A 175 -9.30 -5.15 1.96
C TRP A 175 -9.79 -6.39 1.22
N TRP A 176 -8.96 -6.92 0.35
CA TRP A 176 -9.21 -8.19 -0.31
C TRP A 176 -8.53 -9.32 0.46
N ASN A 177 -9.21 -10.46 0.57
CA ASN A 177 -8.70 -11.68 1.17
C ASN A 177 -8.96 -12.87 0.24
N ARG A 178 -7.97 -13.71 0.09
CA ARG A 178 -8.01 -14.86 -0.83
C ARG A 178 -9.03 -15.93 -0.42
N GLY A 179 -9.36 -16.09 0.86
CA GLY A 179 -10.24 -17.13 1.41
C GLY A 179 -9.49 -18.31 2.01
#